data_d6a4973e4e4c127cdbf417b946f0aa54
#
_entry.id   d6a4973e4e4c127cdbf417b946f0aa54
#
_cell.length_a   1.000
_cell.length_b   1.000
_cell.length_c   1.000
_cell.angle_alpha   90.00
_cell.angle_beta   90.00
_cell.angle_gamma   90.00
#
_symmetry.space_group_name_H-M   'P 1'
#
loop_
_entity.id
_entity.type
_entity.pdbx_description
1 polymer ?
#
loop_
_entity_poly.entity_id
_entity_poly.type
_entity_poly.pdbx_seq_one_letter_code
_entity_poly.pdbx_strand_id
1 'polypeptide(L)'
;MPAFSHTGAFKQAGDRQRRRMVVLFSAMVGLLLACAWALGGGPAVAMAMAMVTAGLGGVSHLPAATIMALHRAVPLATPRPELVATVAGLAARAGLNRTPALYRLPDAGINALAAGCPGHTAIGLSCDSLTMLSGRELRAILAHEVAHLAAGDTRLLAVTCLISRLTQGTAQIALFSGLVLVIASGTAALSMFQVMVFTAAVPAISLLRLALSRNQEYAADLGAIRLTDDPIGLIAALERIEALEDPAALEAALPVRLLRSHPTPHRRIARLLGRIYRPPPDLPRLTRPVLPPPGPELRLVVQGGAVSSGERMAAAPADAARLRRSGGLTIPPDITTLSPSSTVMSS
;
A
#
# COMPACT_ATOMS: atom_id res chain seq x y z
N MET A 1 -12.76 13.06 -29.80
CA MET A 1 -12.99 12.27 -28.58
C MET A 1 -13.78 13.14 -27.62
N PRO A 2 -14.93 12.73 -27.09
CA PRO A 2 -15.71 13.56 -26.18
C PRO A 2 -14.93 13.74 -24.88
N ALA A 3 -14.73 14.98 -24.47
CA ALA A 3 -14.16 15.34 -23.19
C ALA A 3 -15.02 14.73 -22.09
N PHE A 4 -14.40 13.89 -21.26
CA PHE A 4 -15.05 13.21 -20.14
C PHE A 4 -15.62 14.24 -19.16
N SER A 5 -16.91 14.51 -19.21
CA SER A 5 -17.64 15.36 -18.26
C SER A 5 -17.86 14.64 -16.91
N HIS A 6 -16.79 14.04 -16.35
CA HIS A 6 -16.86 13.30 -15.07
C HIS A 6 -16.50 14.14 -13.83
N THR A 7 -16.30 15.46 -13.98
CA THR A 7 -15.92 16.35 -12.88
C THR A 7 -16.88 16.29 -11.68
N GLY A 8 -18.18 16.15 -11.90
CA GLY A 8 -19.18 16.07 -10.85
C GLY A 8 -19.11 14.78 -10.02
N ALA A 9 -18.98 13.62 -10.67
CA ALA A 9 -18.92 12.31 -10.01
C ALA A 9 -17.63 12.14 -9.18
N PHE A 10 -16.50 12.63 -9.70
CA PHE A 10 -15.22 12.62 -8.97
C PHE A 10 -15.23 13.57 -7.79
N LYS A 11 -15.87 14.75 -7.87
CA LYS A 11 -16.02 15.68 -6.76
C LYS A 11 -16.85 15.07 -5.63
N GLN A 12 -18.03 14.51 -5.94
CA GLN A 12 -18.89 13.83 -4.96
C GLN A 12 -18.19 12.62 -4.30
N ALA A 13 -17.36 11.90 -5.06
CA ALA A 13 -16.58 10.80 -4.53
C ALA A 13 -15.53 11.29 -3.54
N GLY A 14 -14.85 12.40 -3.82
CA GLY A 14 -13.91 13.04 -2.91
C GLY A 14 -14.58 13.52 -1.62
N ASP A 15 -15.76 14.14 -1.69
CA ASP A 15 -16.49 14.61 -0.53
C ASP A 15 -16.95 13.45 0.37
N ARG A 16 -17.42 12.35 -0.21
CA ARG A 16 -17.76 11.14 0.55
C ARG A 16 -16.54 10.54 1.25
N GLN A 17 -15.41 10.53 0.56
CA GLN A 17 -14.15 10.02 1.11
C GLN A 17 -13.71 10.88 2.30
N ARG A 18 -13.74 12.20 2.16
CA ARG A 18 -13.42 13.16 3.23
C ARG A 18 -14.33 13.00 4.44
N ARG A 19 -15.63 12.86 4.24
CA ARG A 19 -16.58 12.61 5.34
C ARG A 19 -16.25 11.30 6.08
N ARG A 20 -15.92 10.23 5.38
CA ARG A 20 -15.51 8.96 5.99
C ARG A 20 -14.22 9.10 6.81
N MET A 21 -13.24 9.87 6.31
CA MET A 21 -12.00 10.15 7.05
C MET A 21 -12.31 10.89 8.36
N VAL A 22 -13.15 11.91 8.31
CA VAL A 22 -13.57 12.65 9.52
C VAL A 22 -14.26 11.73 10.51
N VAL A 23 -15.23 10.93 10.07
CA VAL A 23 -15.96 10.00 10.95
C VAL A 23 -15.02 8.98 11.61
N LEU A 24 -14.12 8.36 10.81
CA LEU A 24 -13.17 7.37 11.34
C LEU A 24 -12.19 8.00 12.33
N PHE A 25 -11.68 9.19 12.01
CA PHE A 25 -10.78 9.93 12.90
C PHE A 25 -11.47 10.32 14.21
N SER A 26 -12.70 10.85 14.14
CA SER A 26 -13.50 11.17 15.31
C SER A 26 -13.80 9.95 16.17
N ALA A 27 -14.08 8.80 15.55
CA ALA A 27 -14.26 7.54 16.26
C ALA A 27 -13.00 7.08 17.01
N MET A 28 -11.80 7.27 16.38
CA MET A 28 -10.52 6.98 17.04
C MET A 28 -10.28 7.87 18.25
N VAL A 29 -10.53 9.18 18.11
CA VAL A 29 -10.43 10.13 19.23
C VAL A 29 -11.43 9.79 20.32
N GLY A 30 -12.69 9.52 19.96
CA GLY A 30 -13.74 9.14 20.91
C GLY A 30 -13.37 7.88 21.69
N LEU A 31 -12.79 6.87 21.04
CA LEU A 31 -12.34 5.65 21.70
C LEU A 31 -11.18 5.90 22.69
N LEU A 32 -10.22 6.74 22.31
CA LEU A 32 -9.14 7.18 23.22
C LEU A 32 -9.71 7.87 24.47
N LEU A 33 -10.63 8.81 24.26
CA LEU A 33 -11.25 9.56 25.37
C LEU A 33 -12.10 8.66 26.28
N ALA A 34 -12.81 7.68 25.70
CA ALA A 34 -13.56 6.69 26.47
C ALA A 34 -12.64 5.81 27.33
N CYS A 35 -11.49 5.35 26.77
CA CYS A 35 -10.48 4.61 27.54
C CYS A 35 -9.86 5.48 28.65
N ALA A 36 -9.53 6.73 28.36
CA ALA A 36 -8.98 7.67 29.33
C ALA A 36 -9.98 7.95 30.46
N TRP A 37 -11.25 8.18 30.12
CA TRP A 37 -12.31 8.34 31.10
C TRP A 37 -12.49 7.11 32.00
N ALA A 38 -12.51 5.92 31.40
CA ALA A 38 -12.63 4.66 32.14
C ALA A 38 -11.44 4.41 33.08
N LEU A 39 -10.24 4.91 32.74
CA LEU A 39 -9.03 4.76 33.55
C LEU A 39 -8.97 5.71 34.75
N GLY A 40 -9.25 7.01 34.53
CA GLY A 40 -9.01 8.03 35.55
C GLY A 40 -9.91 9.27 35.43
N GLY A 41 -11.05 9.15 34.76
CA GLY A 41 -12.03 10.22 34.65
C GLY A 41 -11.50 11.48 33.93
N GLY A 42 -11.94 12.66 34.39
CA GLY A 42 -11.59 13.95 33.80
C GLY A 42 -10.09 14.25 33.69
N PRO A 43 -9.27 14.01 34.70
CA PRO A 43 -7.81 14.23 34.64
C PRO A 43 -7.11 13.40 33.55
N ALA A 44 -7.48 12.13 33.40
CA ALA A 44 -6.90 11.27 32.36
C ALA A 44 -7.34 11.71 30.95
N VAL A 45 -8.57 12.17 30.78
CA VAL A 45 -9.05 12.77 29.54
C VAL A 45 -8.26 14.04 29.19
N ALA A 46 -8.06 14.94 30.17
CA ALA A 46 -7.26 16.15 29.97
C ALA A 46 -5.81 15.82 29.54
N MET A 47 -5.20 14.83 30.19
CA MET A 47 -3.87 14.33 29.82
C MET A 47 -3.85 13.77 28.40
N ALA A 48 -4.80 12.90 28.02
CA ALA A 48 -4.90 12.32 26.68
C ALA A 48 -5.05 13.42 25.61
N MET A 49 -5.88 14.42 25.87
CA MET A 49 -6.05 15.57 24.98
C MET A 49 -4.77 16.39 24.85
N ALA A 50 -4.08 16.66 25.96
CA ALA A 50 -2.79 17.36 25.94
C ALA A 50 -1.75 16.61 25.13
N MET A 51 -1.66 15.28 25.26
CA MET A 51 -0.73 14.45 24.48
C MET A 51 -1.06 14.45 22.99
N VAL A 52 -2.34 14.35 22.60
CA VAL A 52 -2.76 14.46 21.20
C VAL A 52 -2.43 15.84 20.63
N THR A 53 -2.69 16.90 21.37
CA THR A 53 -2.40 18.27 20.94
C THR A 53 -0.91 18.52 20.79
N ALA A 54 -0.09 18.06 21.74
CA ALA A 54 1.36 18.14 21.68
C ALA A 54 1.90 17.32 20.49
N GLY A 55 1.35 16.12 20.27
CA GLY A 55 1.70 15.28 19.11
C GLY A 55 1.37 15.93 17.77
N LEU A 56 0.21 16.58 17.68
CA LEU A 56 -0.18 17.37 16.49
C LEU A 56 0.83 18.50 16.22
N GLY A 57 1.25 19.20 17.26
CA GLY A 57 2.30 20.22 17.17
C GLY A 57 3.63 19.63 16.72
N GLY A 58 4.11 18.58 17.40
CA GLY A 58 5.39 17.94 17.11
C GLY A 58 5.49 17.39 15.68
N VAL A 59 4.45 16.71 15.20
CA VAL A 59 4.42 16.16 13.82
C VAL A 59 4.46 17.27 12.77
N SER A 60 3.91 18.45 13.08
CA SER A 60 3.92 19.59 12.14
C SER A 60 5.30 20.15 11.86
N HIS A 61 6.29 19.81 12.69
CA HIS A 61 7.68 20.31 12.60
C HIS A 61 8.67 19.23 12.20
N LEU A 62 8.23 17.97 11.97
CA LEU A 62 9.13 16.90 11.54
C LEU A 62 9.58 17.12 10.09
N PRO A 63 10.90 17.34 9.84
CA PRO A 63 11.41 17.49 8.49
C PRO A 63 11.22 16.19 7.68
N ALA A 64 10.88 16.32 6.40
CA ALA A 64 10.79 15.17 5.50
C ALA A 64 12.08 14.35 5.47
N ALA A 65 13.23 15.02 5.53
CA ALA A 65 14.55 14.39 5.60
C ALA A 65 14.71 13.42 6.79
N THR A 66 14.15 13.77 7.95
CA THR A 66 14.18 12.89 9.13
C THR A 66 13.36 11.62 8.89
N ILE A 67 12.18 11.75 8.28
CA ILE A 67 11.34 10.59 7.94
C ILE A 67 12.06 9.71 6.91
N MET A 68 12.67 10.31 5.88
CA MET A 68 13.46 9.59 4.88
C MET A 68 14.66 8.88 5.50
N ALA A 69 15.37 9.51 6.46
CA ALA A 69 16.48 8.89 7.18
C ALA A 69 16.04 7.68 8.01
N LEU A 70 14.84 7.71 8.63
CA LEU A 70 14.27 6.56 9.35
C LEU A 70 14.04 5.37 8.41
N HIS A 71 13.72 5.63 7.15
CA HIS A 71 13.59 4.62 6.10
C HIS A 71 14.91 4.31 5.40
N ARG A 72 16.06 4.79 5.92
CA ARG A 72 17.40 4.64 5.32
C ARG A 72 17.47 5.12 3.87
N ALA A 73 16.58 6.05 3.50
CA ALA A 73 16.57 6.64 2.18
C ALA A 73 17.71 7.64 2.04
N VAL A 74 18.38 7.62 0.90
CA VAL A 74 19.46 8.55 0.57
C VAL A 74 19.00 9.56 -0.47
N PRO A 75 19.43 10.83 -0.41
CA PRO A 75 19.12 11.81 -1.44
C PRO A 75 19.52 11.29 -2.82
N LEU A 76 18.70 11.51 -3.83
CA LEU A 76 19.00 11.14 -5.19
C LEU A 76 19.98 12.18 -5.77
N ALA A 77 21.29 11.84 -5.78
CA ALA A 77 22.38 12.77 -6.09
C ALA A 77 22.26 13.40 -7.50
N THR A 78 21.84 12.60 -8.50
CA THR A 78 21.65 13.03 -9.88
C THR A 78 20.33 12.51 -10.43
N PRO A 79 19.18 13.12 -10.06
CA PRO A 79 17.90 12.71 -10.62
C PRO A 79 17.86 13.04 -12.12
N ARG A 80 17.28 12.13 -12.90
CA ARG A 80 17.05 12.40 -14.33
C ARG A 80 16.22 13.69 -14.48
N PRO A 81 16.59 14.62 -15.38
CA PRO A 81 15.86 15.88 -15.55
C PRO A 81 14.37 15.69 -15.79
N GLU A 82 14.00 14.65 -16.55
CA GLU A 82 12.62 14.29 -16.85
C GLU A 82 11.82 13.90 -15.58
N LEU A 83 12.47 13.21 -14.63
CA LEU A 83 11.85 12.84 -13.35
C LEU A 83 11.57 14.09 -12.53
N VAL A 84 12.55 15.00 -12.45
CA VAL A 84 12.39 16.28 -11.73
C VAL A 84 11.28 17.11 -12.35
N ALA A 85 11.25 17.24 -13.68
CA ALA A 85 10.23 17.98 -14.40
C ALA A 85 8.83 17.37 -14.18
N THR A 86 8.73 16.04 -14.19
CA THR A 86 7.47 15.32 -13.91
C THR A 86 6.96 15.62 -12.50
N VAL A 87 7.83 15.50 -11.49
CA VAL A 87 7.44 15.77 -10.09
C VAL A 87 7.08 17.25 -9.90
N ALA A 88 7.82 18.17 -10.49
CA ALA A 88 7.55 19.61 -10.43
C ALA A 88 6.18 19.94 -11.07
N GLY A 89 5.89 19.38 -12.24
CA GLY A 89 4.60 19.54 -12.91
C GLY A 89 3.42 18.99 -12.10
N LEU A 90 3.58 17.81 -11.50
CA LEU A 90 2.56 17.20 -10.63
C LEU A 90 2.38 18.01 -9.35
N ALA A 91 3.46 18.48 -8.72
CA ALA A 91 3.42 19.30 -7.52
C ALA A 91 2.69 20.63 -7.77
N ALA A 92 2.96 21.30 -8.89
CA ALA A 92 2.28 22.52 -9.29
C ALA A 92 0.77 22.27 -9.52
N ARG A 93 0.39 21.20 -10.21
CA ARG A 93 -1.02 20.80 -10.40
C ARG A 93 -1.73 20.46 -9.11
N ALA A 94 -1.00 19.91 -8.13
CA ALA A 94 -1.52 19.59 -6.81
C ALA A 94 -1.59 20.80 -5.86
N GLY A 95 -1.07 21.95 -6.27
CA GLY A 95 -1.03 23.16 -5.45
C GLY A 95 0.03 23.13 -4.34
N LEU A 96 1.07 22.32 -4.48
CA LEU A 96 2.20 22.31 -3.54
C LEU A 96 3.08 23.54 -3.78
N ASN A 97 3.48 24.22 -2.69
CA ASN A 97 4.28 25.45 -2.77
C ASN A 97 5.72 25.21 -3.22
N ARG A 98 6.22 23.97 -3.10
CA ARG A 98 7.57 23.57 -3.49
C ARG A 98 7.56 22.17 -4.10
N THR A 99 8.49 21.92 -5.01
CA THR A 99 8.73 20.58 -5.55
C THR A 99 9.28 19.68 -4.46
N PRO A 100 8.71 18.47 -4.24
CA PRO A 100 9.24 17.50 -3.30
C PRO A 100 10.68 17.10 -3.62
N ALA A 101 11.52 16.97 -2.58
CA ALA A 101 12.87 16.44 -2.73
C ALA A 101 12.82 14.93 -3.05
N LEU A 102 13.74 14.47 -3.90
CA LEU A 102 13.77 13.07 -4.34
C LEU A 102 14.82 12.28 -3.56
N TYR A 103 14.41 11.11 -3.08
CA TYR A 103 15.24 10.16 -2.34
C TYR A 103 15.18 8.78 -2.99
N ARG A 104 16.22 8.00 -2.80
CA ARG A 104 16.28 6.58 -3.16
C ARG A 104 16.06 5.75 -1.90
N LEU A 105 15.07 4.85 -1.95
CA LEU A 105 14.81 3.85 -0.90
C LEU A 105 15.71 2.63 -1.11
N PRO A 106 16.17 1.98 -0.02
CA PRO A 106 16.97 0.76 -0.10
C PRO A 106 16.14 -0.48 -0.39
N ASP A 107 14.79 -0.38 -0.37
CA ASP A 107 13.87 -1.50 -0.47
C ASP A 107 13.96 -2.19 -1.84
N ALA A 108 13.81 -3.52 -1.83
CA ALA A 108 13.59 -4.32 -3.02
C ALA A 108 12.12 -4.27 -3.45
N GLY A 109 11.88 -4.47 -4.75
CA GLY A 109 10.55 -4.35 -5.35
C GLY A 109 10.13 -2.92 -5.66
N ILE A 110 8.99 -2.78 -6.32
CA ILE A 110 8.43 -1.46 -6.64
C ILE A 110 7.87 -0.84 -5.36
N ASN A 111 8.53 0.19 -4.86
CA ASN A 111 8.12 0.91 -3.66
C ASN A 111 8.30 2.43 -3.84
N ALA A 112 7.34 3.19 -3.30
CA ALA A 112 7.38 4.64 -3.24
C ALA A 112 6.87 5.10 -1.87
N LEU A 113 7.35 6.23 -1.39
CA LEU A 113 7.00 6.79 -0.09
C LEU A 113 6.97 8.31 -0.17
N ALA A 114 5.85 8.91 0.17
CA ALA A 114 5.73 10.35 0.36
C ALA A 114 5.85 10.73 1.84
N ALA A 115 6.65 11.73 2.14
CA ALA A 115 6.82 12.23 3.50
C ALA A 115 6.93 13.75 3.55
N GLY A 116 6.49 14.33 4.66
CA GLY A 116 6.73 15.73 4.97
C GLY A 116 5.50 16.51 5.37
N CYS A 117 5.78 17.78 5.68
CA CYS A 117 4.81 18.79 6.05
C CYS A 117 4.80 19.91 4.99
N PRO A 118 3.78 20.78 4.97
CA PRO A 118 3.73 21.91 4.03
C PRO A 118 5.06 22.68 3.98
N GLY A 119 5.65 22.83 2.79
CA GLY A 119 6.93 23.50 2.56
C GLY A 119 8.18 22.62 2.66
N HIS A 120 8.10 21.43 3.25
CA HIS A 120 9.20 20.47 3.38
C HIS A 120 8.72 19.06 3.07
N THR A 121 8.59 18.74 1.78
CA THR A 121 8.09 17.46 1.29
C THR A 121 9.16 16.69 0.56
N ALA A 122 9.11 15.36 0.62
CA ALA A 122 10.00 14.47 -0.09
C ALA A 122 9.25 13.24 -0.62
N ILE A 123 9.76 12.68 -1.71
CA ILE A 123 9.31 11.41 -2.29
C ILE A 123 10.51 10.48 -2.39
N GLY A 124 10.42 9.32 -1.76
CA GLY A 124 11.38 8.24 -1.89
C GLY A 124 10.89 7.24 -2.95
N LEU A 125 11.82 6.75 -3.78
CA LEU A 125 11.56 5.74 -4.81
C LEU A 125 12.60 4.62 -4.69
N SER A 126 12.17 3.36 -4.77
CA SER A 126 13.10 2.23 -4.88
C SER A 126 13.80 2.20 -6.23
N CYS A 127 14.93 1.51 -6.32
CA CYS A 127 15.62 1.29 -7.60
C CYS A 127 14.69 0.60 -8.61
N ASP A 128 13.93 -0.38 -8.15
CA ASP A 128 13.01 -1.13 -9.00
C ASP A 128 11.87 -0.26 -9.55
N SER A 129 11.37 0.71 -8.76
CA SER A 129 10.42 1.71 -9.26
C SER A 129 10.98 2.54 -10.41
N LEU A 130 12.29 2.82 -10.41
CA LEU A 130 12.96 3.63 -11.43
C LEU A 130 13.35 2.84 -12.67
N THR A 131 13.46 1.51 -12.59
CA THR A 131 13.96 0.64 -13.66
C THR A 131 12.88 -0.24 -14.28
N MET A 132 11.89 -0.70 -13.50
CA MET A 132 10.88 -1.66 -13.94
C MET A 132 9.58 -1.00 -14.41
N LEU A 133 9.31 0.25 -14.00
CA LEU A 133 8.14 1.00 -14.43
C LEU A 133 8.42 1.76 -15.73
N SER A 134 7.47 1.71 -16.65
CA SER A 134 7.46 2.62 -17.82
C SER A 134 7.28 4.08 -17.35
N GLY A 135 7.65 5.04 -18.19
CA GLY A 135 7.47 6.46 -17.85
C GLY A 135 6.03 6.84 -17.52
N ARG A 136 5.03 6.17 -18.14
CA ARG A 136 3.61 6.36 -17.88
C ARG A 136 3.21 5.80 -16.50
N GLU A 137 3.64 4.59 -16.17
CA GLU A 137 3.39 3.95 -14.87
C GLU A 137 4.08 4.71 -13.73
N LEU A 138 5.35 5.09 -13.92
CA LEU A 138 6.10 5.89 -12.95
C LEU A 138 5.43 7.24 -12.69
N ARG A 139 4.95 7.93 -13.74
CA ARG A 139 4.19 9.17 -13.59
C ARG A 139 2.92 8.96 -12.77
N ALA A 140 2.21 7.85 -12.93
CA ALA A 140 1.01 7.54 -12.18
C ALA A 140 1.32 7.29 -10.69
N ILE A 141 2.40 6.56 -10.37
CA ILE A 141 2.86 6.36 -8.99
C ILE A 141 3.30 7.69 -8.36
N LEU A 142 4.07 8.50 -9.08
CA LEU A 142 4.47 9.83 -8.60
C LEU A 142 3.27 10.73 -8.33
N ALA A 143 2.24 10.67 -9.16
CA ALA A 143 1.01 11.42 -8.95
C ALA A 143 0.24 10.93 -7.71
N HIS A 144 0.28 9.63 -7.43
CA HIS A 144 -0.28 9.04 -6.21
C HIS A 144 0.44 9.56 -4.96
N GLU A 145 1.77 9.57 -4.96
CA GLU A 145 2.58 10.11 -3.86
C GLU A 145 2.35 11.63 -3.67
N VAL A 146 2.30 12.38 -4.77
CA VAL A 146 1.98 13.82 -4.72
C VAL A 146 0.57 14.07 -4.18
N ALA A 147 -0.40 13.20 -4.50
CA ALA A 147 -1.75 13.31 -3.95
C ALA A 147 -1.77 13.11 -2.43
N HIS A 148 -0.97 12.18 -1.87
CA HIS A 148 -0.78 12.03 -0.42
C HIS A 148 -0.20 13.28 0.23
N LEU A 149 0.81 13.89 -0.40
CA LEU A 149 1.41 15.15 0.09
C LEU A 149 0.40 16.29 0.09
N ALA A 150 -0.36 16.44 -0.98
CA ALA A 150 -1.38 17.49 -1.10
C ALA A 150 -2.55 17.30 -0.13
N ALA A 151 -2.90 16.05 0.20
CA ALA A 151 -3.93 15.73 1.19
C ALA A 151 -3.45 15.90 2.65
N GLY A 152 -2.13 15.98 2.88
CA GLY A 152 -1.55 15.99 4.23
C GLY A 152 -1.61 14.65 4.94
N ASP A 153 -1.66 13.56 4.19
CA ASP A 153 -1.85 12.19 4.71
C ASP A 153 -0.72 11.75 5.63
N THR A 154 0.52 12.19 5.40
CA THR A 154 1.67 11.90 6.27
C THR A 154 1.42 12.39 7.70
N ARG A 155 0.88 13.61 7.83
CA ARG A 155 0.55 14.18 9.13
C ARG A 155 -0.61 13.43 9.79
N LEU A 156 -1.66 13.15 9.03
CA LEU A 156 -2.81 12.40 9.52
C LEU A 156 -2.40 10.98 9.98
N LEU A 157 -1.55 10.30 9.22
CA LEU A 157 -1.01 8.98 9.57
C LEU A 157 -0.24 9.03 10.90
N ALA A 158 0.65 10.01 11.09
CA ALA A 158 1.43 10.14 12.32
C ALA A 158 0.54 10.38 13.54
N VAL A 159 -0.47 11.24 13.43
CA VAL A 159 -1.44 11.50 14.51
C VAL A 159 -2.28 10.27 14.81
N THR A 160 -2.75 9.55 13.82
CA THR A 160 -3.54 8.32 14.02
C THR A 160 -2.70 7.20 14.61
N CYS A 161 -1.40 7.12 14.29
CA CYS A 161 -0.46 6.24 14.96
C CYS A 161 -0.32 6.60 16.44
N LEU A 162 -0.19 7.88 16.77
CA LEU A 162 -0.11 8.36 18.16
C LEU A 162 -1.38 7.99 18.93
N ILE A 163 -2.55 8.33 18.40
CA ILE A 163 -3.85 7.99 19.03
C ILE A 163 -3.97 6.47 19.24
N SER A 164 -3.59 5.68 18.24
CA SER A 164 -3.64 4.22 18.36
C SER A 164 -2.70 3.70 19.46
N ARG A 165 -1.47 4.22 19.54
CA ARG A 165 -0.50 3.83 20.57
C ARG A 165 -0.97 4.26 21.96
N LEU A 166 -1.52 5.46 22.10
CA LEU A 166 -2.08 5.94 23.38
C LEU A 166 -3.25 5.07 23.83
N THR A 167 -4.19 4.77 22.92
CA THR A 167 -5.35 3.92 23.24
C THR A 167 -4.92 2.51 23.65
N GLN A 168 -4.02 1.88 22.87
CA GLN A 168 -3.51 0.55 23.16
C GLN A 168 -2.71 0.52 24.46
N GLY A 169 -1.81 1.49 24.66
CA GLY A 169 -1.01 1.61 25.87
C GLY A 169 -1.86 1.81 27.12
N THR A 170 -2.86 2.71 27.04
CA THR A 170 -3.81 2.93 28.16
C THR A 170 -4.56 1.64 28.51
N ALA A 171 -5.10 0.93 27.50
CA ALA A 171 -5.82 -0.31 27.72
C ALA A 171 -4.93 -1.42 28.29
N GLN A 172 -3.72 -1.58 27.76
CA GLN A 172 -2.77 -2.60 28.22
C GLN A 172 -2.29 -2.35 29.65
N ILE A 173 -1.94 -1.09 29.96
CA ILE A 173 -1.52 -0.69 31.32
C ILE A 173 -2.66 -0.94 32.31
N ALA A 174 -3.90 -0.54 31.96
CA ALA A 174 -5.06 -0.74 32.83
C ALA A 174 -5.30 -2.23 33.12
N LEU A 175 -5.33 -3.07 32.07
CA LEU A 175 -5.56 -4.52 32.23
C LEU A 175 -4.43 -5.20 33.01
N PHE A 176 -3.16 -4.84 32.72
CA PHE A 176 -2.01 -5.41 33.41
C PHE A 176 -1.97 -5.00 34.88
N SER A 177 -2.15 -3.71 35.18
CA SER A 177 -2.18 -3.23 36.56
C SER A 177 -3.34 -3.82 37.36
N GLY A 178 -4.53 -3.95 36.73
CA GLY A 178 -5.68 -4.62 37.32
C GLY A 178 -5.41 -6.08 37.67
N LEU A 179 -4.76 -6.83 36.78
CA LEU A 179 -4.36 -8.22 36.97
C LEU A 179 -3.34 -8.36 38.15
N VAL A 180 -2.32 -7.48 38.13
CA VAL A 180 -1.31 -7.48 39.23
C VAL A 180 -1.97 -7.23 40.57
N LEU A 181 -2.91 -6.30 40.65
CA LEU A 181 -3.59 -5.98 41.92
C LEU A 181 -4.49 -7.13 42.39
N VAL A 182 -5.19 -7.82 41.49
CA VAL A 182 -5.95 -9.06 41.86
C VAL A 182 -5.04 -10.12 42.40
N ILE A 183 -3.87 -10.35 41.79
CA ILE A 183 -2.89 -11.37 42.29
C ILE A 183 -2.30 -10.97 43.64
N ALA A 184 -1.97 -9.68 43.82
CA ALA A 184 -1.30 -9.21 45.01
C ALA A 184 -2.22 -9.04 46.24
N SER A 185 -3.46 -8.64 46.06
CA SER A 185 -4.40 -8.30 47.14
C SER A 185 -5.67 -9.12 47.15
N GLY A 186 -5.92 -9.96 46.14
CA GLY A 186 -7.18 -10.70 46.00
C GLY A 186 -8.39 -9.82 45.63
N THR A 187 -8.19 -8.50 45.45
CA THR A 187 -9.28 -7.56 45.23
C THR A 187 -9.32 -7.13 43.75
N ALA A 188 -10.53 -7.11 43.19
CA ALA A 188 -10.74 -6.62 41.81
C ALA A 188 -10.61 -5.10 41.77
N ALA A 189 -9.59 -4.59 41.08
CA ALA A 189 -9.35 -3.16 40.91
C ALA A 189 -10.14 -2.56 39.72
N LEU A 190 -10.55 -3.42 38.78
CA LEU A 190 -11.33 -3.02 37.61
C LEU A 190 -12.73 -3.63 37.66
N SER A 191 -13.74 -2.82 37.37
CA SER A 191 -15.09 -3.31 37.13
C SER A 191 -15.14 -4.17 35.86
N MET A 192 -16.11 -5.07 35.75
CA MET A 192 -16.34 -5.88 34.54
C MET A 192 -16.51 -4.98 33.30
N PHE A 193 -17.16 -3.82 33.46
CA PHE A 193 -17.33 -2.86 32.38
C PHE A 193 -15.98 -2.31 31.88
N GLN A 194 -15.06 -1.94 32.80
CA GLN A 194 -13.73 -1.45 32.43
C GLN A 194 -12.92 -2.53 31.71
N VAL A 195 -12.95 -3.78 32.20
CA VAL A 195 -12.29 -4.92 31.56
C VAL A 195 -12.82 -5.08 30.13
N MET A 196 -14.13 -5.03 29.93
CA MET A 196 -14.75 -5.12 28.59
C MET A 196 -14.31 -3.97 27.68
N VAL A 197 -14.32 -2.72 28.16
CA VAL A 197 -13.91 -1.54 27.41
C VAL A 197 -12.45 -1.67 26.97
N PHE A 198 -11.53 -1.97 27.87
CA PHE A 198 -10.10 -2.05 27.56
C PHE A 198 -9.77 -3.23 26.64
N THR A 199 -10.41 -4.37 26.80
CA THR A 199 -10.21 -5.53 25.93
C THR A 199 -10.72 -5.25 24.53
N ALA A 200 -11.87 -4.60 24.37
CA ALA A 200 -12.45 -4.26 23.07
C ALA A 200 -11.71 -3.10 22.38
N ALA A 201 -11.08 -2.20 23.15
CA ALA A 201 -10.40 -1.02 22.59
C ALA A 201 -9.22 -1.37 21.67
N VAL A 202 -8.45 -2.40 22.01
CA VAL A 202 -7.26 -2.79 21.24
C VAL A 202 -7.58 -3.25 19.82
N PRO A 203 -8.49 -4.21 19.59
CA PRO A 203 -8.90 -4.54 18.23
C PRO A 203 -9.67 -3.43 17.53
N ALA A 204 -10.53 -2.70 18.25
CA ALA A 204 -11.32 -1.61 17.68
C ALA A 204 -10.45 -0.49 17.11
N ILE A 205 -9.46 -0.01 17.87
CA ILE A 205 -8.55 1.05 17.38
C ILE A 205 -7.72 0.59 16.19
N SER A 206 -7.32 -0.68 16.17
CA SER A 206 -6.56 -1.28 15.06
C SER A 206 -7.40 -1.33 13.78
N LEU A 207 -8.66 -1.74 13.88
CA LEU A 207 -9.59 -1.78 12.75
C LEU A 207 -9.93 -0.38 12.23
N LEU A 208 -10.14 0.60 13.13
CA LEU A 208 -10.38 1.99 12.74
C LEU A 208 -9.18 2.57 11.98
N ARG A 209 -7.96 2.33 12.46
CA ARG A 209 -6.74 2.76 11.79
C ARG A 209 -6.60 2.14 10.40
N LEU A 210 -6.85 0.84 10.27
CA LEU A 210 -6.82 0.15 8.98
C LEU A 210 -7.88 0.67 8.01
N ALA A 211 -9.10 0.95 8.51
CA ALA A 211 -10.15 1.53 7.70
C ALA A 211 -9.77 2.93 7.19
N LEU A 212 -9.13 3.73 8.04
CA LEU A 212 -8.66 5.06 7.68
C LEU A 212 -7.54 5.00 6.64
N SER A 213 -6.51 4.17 6.84
CA SER A 213 -5.42 3.96 5.88
C SER A 213 -5.94 3.54 4.51
N ARG A 214 -6.84 2.55 4.45
CA ARG A 214 -7.47 2.16 3.18
C ARG A 214 -8.25 3.29 2.52
N ASN A 215 -8.88 4.14 3.33
CA ASN A 215 -9.62 5.28 2.80
C ASN A 215 -8.68 6.33 2.20
N GLN A 216 -7.49 6.56 2.79
CA GLN A 216 -6.44 7.43 2.26
C GLN A 216 -5.93 6.92 0.90
N GLU A 217 -5.62 5.63 0.78
CA GLU A 217 -5.20 5.03 -0.48
C GLU A 217 -6.20 5.29 -1.62
N TYR A 218 -7.48 5.04 -1.35
CA TYR A 218 -8.50 5.31 -2.37
C TYR A 218 -8.68 6.80 -2.69
N ALA A 219 -8.39 7.69 -1.74
CA ALA A 219 -8.39 9.13 -2.00
C ALA A 219 -7.18 9.53 -2.87
N ALA A 220 -6.01 8.97 -2.59
CA ALA A 220 -4.79 9.20 -3.35
C ALA A 220 -4.90 8.66 -4.79
N ASP A 221 -5.51 7.48 -4.99
CA ASP A 221 -5.81 6.97 -6.33
C ASP A 221 -6.65 7.94 -7.17
N LEU A 222 -7.70 8.50 -6.58
CA LEU A 222 -8.52 9.52 -7.24
C LEU A 222 -7.74 10.82 -7.46
N GLY A 223 -6.87 11.17 -6.53
CA GLY A 223 -5.95 12.30 -6.64
C GLY A 223 -4.99 12.12 -7.82
N ALA A 224 -4.38 10.93 -7.93
CA ALA A 224 -3.48 10.58 -9.03
C ALA A 224 -4.16 10.72 -10.39
N ILE A 225 -5.39 10.20 -10.54
CA ILE A 225 -6.15 10.35 -11.78
C ILE A 225 -6.43 11.82 -12.10
N ARG A 226 -6.78 12.65 -11.11
CA ARG A 226 -6.99 14.10 -11.34
C ARG A 226 -5.72 14.83 -11.75
N LEU A 227 -4.57 14.40 -11.22
CA LEU A 227 -3.27 15.01 -11.53
C LEU A 227 -2.71 14.57 -12.88
N THR A 228 -3.07 13.39 -13.38
CA THR A 228 -2.52 12.84 -14.63
C THR A 228 -3.50 12.86 -15.78
N ASP A 229 -4.81 12.88 -15.50
CA ASP A 229 -5.91 12.58 -16.42
C ASP A 229 -5.77 11.21 -17.09
N ASP A 230 -5.04 10.28 -16.44
CA ASP A 230 -4.69 8.97 -16.97
C ASP A 230 -5.00 7.83 -15.99
N PRO A 231 -6.25 7.37 -15.93
CA PRO A 231 -6.62 6.24 -15.08
C PRO A 231 -6.01 4.92 -15.54
N ILE A 232 -5.74 4.75 -16.84
CA ILE A 232 -5.16 3.53 -17.40
C ILE A 232 -3.70 3.40 -16.98
N GLY A 233 -2.95 4.50 -16.94
CA GLY A 233 -1.57 4.49 -16.44
C GLY A 233 -1.48 4.07 -14.98
N LEU A 234 -2.44 4.47 -14.14
CA LEU A 234 -2.49 4.04 -12.75
C LEU A 234 -2.86 2.55 -12.62
N ILE A 235 -3.81 2.07 -13.42
CA ILE A 235 -4.19 0.64 -13.43
C ILE A 235 -2.98 -0.20 -13.86
N ALA A 236 -2.29 0.17 -14.95
CA ALA A 236 -1.11 -0.55 -15.42
C ALA A 236 0.02 -0.59 -14.38
N ALA A 237 0.24 0.52 -13.65
CA ALA A 237 1.21 0.55 -12.56
C ALA A 237 0.82 -0.41 -11.42
N LEU A 238 -0.45 -0.46 -11.05
CA LEU A 238 -0.95 -1.36 -10.00
C LEU A 238 -0.87 -2.83 -10.44
N GLU A 239 -1.18 -3.15 -11.69
CA GLU A 239 -1.01 -4.50 -12.26
C GLU A 239 0.45 -4.93 -12.26
N ARG A 240 1.37 -4.01 -12.58
CA ARG A 240 2.81 -4.27 -12.51
C ARG A 240 3.27 -4.57 -11.08
N ILE A 241 2.77 -3.82 -10.09
CA ILE A 241 3.07 -4.07 -8.67
C ILE A 241 2.51 -5.44 -8.26
N GLU A 242 1.27 -5.76 -8.62
CA GLU A 242 0.63 -7.05 -8.31
C GLU A 242 1.38 -8.24 -8.90
N ALA A 243 1.88 -8.11 -10.13
CA ALA A 243 2.65 -9.16 -10.81
C ALA A 243 4.02 -9.45 -10.16
N LEU A 244 4.54 -8.53 -9.36
CA LEU A 244 5.81 -8.65 -8.64
C LEU A 244 5.63 -9.00 -7.16
N GLU A 245 4.40 -8.93 -6.63
CA GLU A 245 4.11 -9.41 -5.28
C GLU A 245 4.20 -10.94 -5.24
N ASP A 246 4.84 -11.47 -4.18
CA ASP A 246 4.95 -12.92 -3.96
C ASP A 246 3.53 -13.53 -3.81
N PRO A 247 3.16 -14.53 -4.61
CA PRO A 247 1.90 -15.24 -4.49
C PRO A 247 1.65 -15.81 -3.09
N ALA A 248 2.68 -16.29 -2.39
CA ALA A 248 2.59 -16.80 -1.02
C ALA A 248 2.18 -15.70 -0.03
N ALA A 249 2.60 -14.45 -0.27
CA ALA A 249 2.16 -13.29 0.51
C ALA A 249 0.69 -12.92 0.23
N LEU A 250 0.19 -13.24 -0.97
CA LEU A 250 -1.22 -13.03 -1.35
C LEU A 250 -2.15 -14.05 -0.71
N GLU A 251 -1.70 -15.29 -0.52
CA GLU A 251 -2.45 -16.41 0.08
C GLU A 251 -2.42 -16.43 1.61
N ALA A 252 -1.73 -15.49 2.24
CA ALA A 252 -1.67 -15.39 3.69
C ALA A 252 -3.06 -15.44 4.33
N ALA A 253 -3.16 -16.15 5.45
CA ALA A 253 -4.40 -16.41 6.18
C ALA A 253 -5.23 -15.13 6.40
N LEU A 254 -6.55 -15.26 6.38
CA LEU A 254 -7.52 -14.17 6.54
C LEU A 254 -7.14 -13.09 7.58
N PRO A 255 -6.64 -13.42 8.79
CA PRO A 255 -6.22 -12.41 9.76
C PRO A 255 -5.05 -11.56 9.25
N VAL A 256 -4.08 -12.13 8.55
CA VAL A 256 -2.93 -11.39 8.00
C VAL A 256 -3.38 -10.44 6.87
N ARG A 257 -4.31 -10.87 6.02
CA ARG A 257 -4.90 -10.02 4.97
C ARG A 257 -5.69 -8.83 5.54
N LEU A 258 -6.33 -9.00 6.68
CA LEU A 258 -7.05 -7.93 7.36
C LEU A 258 -6.11 -6.90 7.99
N LEU A 259 -4.91 -7.33 8.40
CA LEU A 259 -3.91 -6.48 9.08
C LEU A 259 -3.02 -5.69 8.11
N ARG A 260 -3.08 -5.93 6.78
CA ARG A 260 -2.34 -5.12 5.80
C ARG A 260 -2.82 -3.66 5.84
N SER A 261 -1.90 -2.75 6.01
CA SER A 261 -2.16 -1.31 6.04
C SER A 261 -2.68 -0.78 4.69
N HIS A 262 -2.19 -1.33 3.58
CA HIS A 262 -2.60 -0.95 2.23
C HIS A 262 -3.59 -1.98 1.65
N PRO A 263 -4.65 -1.53 0.92
CA PRO A 263 -5.50 -2.44 0.16
C PRO A 263 -4.69 -3.06 -0.98
N THR A 264 -4.99 -4.32 -1.30
CA THR A 264 -4.31 -5.01 -2.40
C THR A 264 -4.50 -4.26 -3.73
N PRO A 265 -3.51 -4.29 -4.65
CA PRO A 265 -3.63 -3.67 -5.97
C PRO A 265 -4.92 -4.08 -6.68
N HIS A 266 -5.26 -5.37 -6.66
CA HIS A 266 -6.51 -5.88 -7.23
C HIS A 266 -7.77 -5.15 -6.72
N ARG A 267 -7.88 -4.87 -5.42
CA ARG A 267 -9.03 -4.14 -4.85
C ARG A 267 -9.05 -2.68 -5.28
N ARG A 268 -7.87 -2.07 -5.44
CA ARG A 268 -7.74 -0.70 -5.95
C ARG A 268 -8.19 -0.64 -7.40
N ILE A 269 -7.70 -1.56 -8.25
CA ILE A 269 -8.06 -1.70 -9.66
C ILE A 269 -9.58 -1.93 -9.81
N ALA A 270 -10.15 -2.90 -9.10
CA ALA A 270 -11.59 -3.18 -9.16
C ALA A 270 -12.44 -1.96 -8.79
N ARG A 271 -11.99 -1.16 -7.81
CA ARG A 271 -12.68 0.07 -7.43
C ARG A 271 -12.56 1.19 -8.47
N LEU A 272 -11.41 1.29 -9.12
CA LEU A 272 -11.18 2.24 -10.20
C LEU A 272 -12.03 1.88 -11.41
N LEU A 273 -12.00 0.63 -11.86
CA LEU A 273 -12.81 0.12 -12.97
C LEU A 273 -14.29 0.32 -12.72
N GLY A 274 -14.81 0.04 -11.53
CA GLY A 274 -16.21 0.27 -11.18
C GLY A 274 -16.64 1.75 -11.18
N ARG A 275 -15.67 2.68 -11.24
CA ARG A 275 -15.94 4.13 -11.38
C ARG A 275 -15.77 4.65 -12.79
N ILE A 276 -14.81 4.09 -13.53
CA ILE A 276 -14.51 4.45 -14.92
C ILE A 276 -15.58 3.84 -15.83
N TYR A 277 -15.89 2.58 -15.59
CA TYR A 277 -16.91 1.83 -16.33
C TYR A 277 -18.23 1.84 -15.55
N ARG A 278 -19.00 2.90 -15.74
CA ARG A 278 -20.41 2.90 -15.39
C ARG A 278 -21.15 2.44 -16.64
N PRO A 279 -21.67 1.19 -16.68
CA PRO A 279 -22.49 0.78 -17.83
C PRO A 279 -23.65 1.79 -17.97
N PRO A 280 -24.03 2.18 -19.18
CA PRO A 280 -25.20 3.00 -19.40
C PRO A 280 -26.40 2.34 -18.73
N PRO A 281 -27.33 3.12 -18.16
CA PRO A 281 -28.46 2.59 -17.38
C PRO A 281 -29.35 1.63 -18.17
N ASP A 282 -29.28 1.66 -19.49
CA ASP A 282 -30.15 0.91 -20.42
C ASP A 282 -29.53 -0.37 -20.97
N LEU A 283 -28.30 -0.75 -20.57
CA LEU A 283 -27.81 -2.07 -20.89
C LEU A 283 -28.54 -3.09 -19.98
N PRO A 284 -29.32 -4.04 -20.58
CA PRO A 284 -29.87 -5.13 -19.81
C PRO A 284 -28.71 -5.79 -19.04
N ARG A 285 -28.87 -5.98 -17.74
CA ARG A 285 -27.89 -6.70 -16.94
C ARG A 285 -27.65 -8.00 -17.68
N LEU A 286 -26.46 -8.16 -18.25
CA LEU A 286 -26.05 -9.44 -18.80
C LEU A 286 -26.18 -10.42 -17.64
N THR A 287 -27.32 -11.08 -17.58
CA THR A 287 -27.47 -12.30 -16.80
C THR A 287 -26.32 -13.16 -17.25
N ARG A 288 -25.56 -13.68 -16.29
CA ARG A 288 -24.47 -14.64 -16.56
C ARG A 288 -24.91 -15.46 -17.77
N PRO A 289 -24.07 -15.55 -18.82
CA PRO A 289 -24.41 -16.45 -19.90
C PRO A 289 -24.64 -17.80 -19.23
N VAL A 290 -25.87 -18.29 -19.29
CA VAL A 290 -26.18 -19.66 -18.93
C VAL A 290 -25.39 -20.45 -19.95
N LEU A 291 -24.23 -20.94 -19.55
CA LEU A 291 -23.50 -21.90 -20.37
C LEU A 291 -24.49 -22.98 -20.72
N PRO A 292 -24.72 -23.27 -22.01
CA PRO A 292 -25.57 -24.39 -22.37
C PRO A 292 -25.07 -25.61 -21.60
N PRO A 293 -25.98 -26.49 -21.13
CA PRO A 293 -25.56 -27.71 -20.46
C PRO A 293 -24.54 -28.41 -21.36
N PRO A 294 -23.49 -29.02 -20.79
CA PRO A 294 -22.49 -29.71 -21.59
C PRO A 294 -23.24 -30.65 -22.53
N GLY A 295 -23.04 -30.42 -23.84
CA GLY A 295 -23.65 -31.27 -24.87
C GLY A 295 -23.26 -32.70 -24.59
N PRO A 296 -24.05 -33.70 -25.07
CA PRO A 296 -23.76 -35.11 -24.84
C PRO A 296 -22.31 -35.36 -25.24
N GLU A 297 -21.52 -35.89 -24.30
CA GLU A 297 -20.15 -36.30 -24.54
C GLU A 297 -20.13 -37.09 -25.82
N LEU A 298 -19.43 -36.62 -26.85
CA LEU A 298 -19.06 -37.36 -28.01
C LEU A 298 -18.19 -38.55 -27.55
N ARG A 299 -18.87 -39.66 -27.17
CA ARG A 299 -18.17 -40.92 -27.03
C ARG A 299 -17.63 -41.27 -28.41
N LEU A 300 -16.35 -41.05 -28.58
CA LEU A 300 -15.60 -41.72 -29.66
C LEU A 300 -15.77 -43.21 -29.45
N VAL A 301 -16.74 -43.81 -30.16
CA VAL A 301 -16.83 -45.26 -30.31
C VAL A 301 -15.68 -45.62 -31.22
N VAL A 302 -14.55 -46.00 -30.64
CA VAL A 302 -13.48 -46.72 -31.37
C VAL A 302 -14.04 -48.10 -31.64
N GLN A 303 -14.63 -48.28 -32.83
CA GLN A 303 -14.90 -49.63 -33.35
C GLN A 303 -13.60 -50.39 -33.45
N GLY A 304 -13.53 -51.50 -32.75
CA GLY A 304 -12.38 -52.38 -32.71
C GLY A 304 -12.04 -52.95 -34.09
N GLY A 305 -10.97 -52.46 -34.64
CA GLY A 305 -10.21 -53.12 -35.69
C GLY A 305 -9.01 -53.81 -35.04
N ALA A 306 -9.01 -55.12 -35.02
CA ALA A 306 -7.85 -55.91 -34.61
C ALA A 306 -6.62 -55.51 -35.44
N VAL A 307 -5.61 -54.94 -34.80
CA VAL A 307 -4.27 -54.79 -35.36
C VAL A 307 -3.32 -55.65 -34.56
N SER A 308 -2.70 -56.56 -35.29
CA SER A 308 -1.72 -57.53 -34.84
C SER A 308 -0.54 -56.87 -34.11
N SER A 309 -0.10 -57.59 -33.09
CA SER A 309 1.15 -57.41 -32.37
C SER A 309 2.36 -57.27 -33.31
N GLY A 310 3.02 -56.11 -33.24
CA GLY A 310 4.33 -55.93 -33.88
C GLY A 310 4.82 -54.49 -33.75
N GLU A 311 5.91 -54.33 -33.05
CA GLU A 311 6.75 -53.16 -32.94
C GLU A 311 6.49 -52.15 -31.84
N ARG A 312 7.15 -52.38 -30.72
CA ARG A 312 7.57 -51.36 -29.76
C ARG A 312 8.58 -50.45 -30.47
N MET A 313 8.22 -49.21 -30.64
CA MET A 313 9.24 -48.17 -30.86
C MET A 313 8.98 -47.06 -29.82
N ALA A 314 9.91 -47.02 -28.85
CA ALA A 314 10.02 -45.94 -27.89
C ALA A 314 10.47 -44.68 -28.65
N ALA A 315 9.63 -43.67 -28.67
CA ALA A 315 10.03 -42.31 -29.03
C ALA A 315 10.26 -41.53 -27.78
N ALA A 316 11.52 -41.31 -27.45
CA ALA A 316 11.97 -40.34 -26.46
C ALA A 316 11.78 -38.90 -26.99
N PRO A 317 11.53 -37.92 -26.11
CA PRO A 317 11.38 -36.53 -26.51
C PRO A 317 12.76 -35.90 -26.75
N ALA A 318 13.15 -35.74 -28.02
CA ALA A 318 14.41 -35.14 -28.43
C ALA A 318 14.23 -33.85 -29.24
N ASP A 319 13.37 -32.91 -28.76
CA ASP A 319 13.24 -31.61 -29.43
C ASP A 319 13.40 -30.39 -28.54
N ALA A 320 13.75 -30.54 -27.26
CA ALA A 320 14.08 -29.43 -26.40
C ALA A 320 15.56 -28.98 -26.42
N ALA A 321 16.42 -29.67 -27.18
CA ALA A 321 17.87 -29.43 -27.18
C ALA A 321 18.41 -28.78 -28.47
N ARG A 322 17.58 -28.44 -29.44
CA ARG A 322 18.06 -27.87 -30.73
C ARG A 322 17.91 -26.34 -30.89
N LEU A 323 17.41 -25.63 -29.91
CA LEU A 323 17.29 -24.15 -29.97
C LEU A 323 18.36 -23.39 -29.17
N ARG A 324 19.42 -24.06 -28.72
CA ARG A 324 20.56 -23.45 -28.02
C ARG A 324 21.90 -23.48 -28.76
N ARG A 325 21.91 -23.73 -30.06
CA ARG A 325 23.16 -23.70 -30.85
C ARG A 325 23.00 -22.99 -32.19
N SER A 326 22.70 -21.70 -32.15
CA SER A 326 23.01 -20.80 -33.26
C SER A 326 22.97 -19.35 -32.73
N GLY A 327 24.09 -18.88 -32.27
CA GLY A 327 24.28 -17.51 -31.74
C GLY A 327 25.66 -17.42 -31.13
N GLY A 328 26.70 -17.70 -31.95
CA GLY A 328 28.07 -17.47 -31.53
C GLY A 328 28.31 -16.00 -31.29
N LEU A 329 28.59 -15.65 -30.05
CA LEU A 329 29.28 -14.41 -29.70
C LEU A 329 30.62 -14.81 -29.09
N THR A 330 31.67 -14.63 -29.88
CA THR A 330 33.07 -14.75 -29.50
C THR A 330 33.40 -13.71 -28.45
N ILE A 331 33.75 -14.16 -27.25
CA ILE A 331 34.40 -13.35 -26.21
C ILE A 331 35.92 -13.58 -26.40
N PRO A 332 36.71 -12.51 -26.51
CA PRO A 332 38.20 -12.67 -26.54
C PRO A 332 38.71 -12.99 -25.12
N PRO A 333 39.76 -13.81 -25.01
CA PRO A 333 40.44 -14.06 -23.74
C PRO A 333 41.43 -12.95 -23.45
N ASP A 334 41.37 -12.36 -22.27
CA ASP A 334 42.49 -11.87 -21.48
C ASP A 334 41.97 -10.95 -20.40
N ILE A 335 42.05 -11.38 -19.19
CA ILE A 335 42.62 -10.74 -18.01
C ILE A 335 42.45 -11.73 -16.85
N THR A 336 43.37 -12.67 -16.78
CA THR A 336 43.74 -13.36 -15.53
C THR A 336 44.91 -12.58 -14.93
N THR A 337 44.91 -12.55 -13.60
CA THR A 337 45.95 -12.05 -12.69
C THR A 337 45.82 -10.58 -12.22
N LEU A 338 45.29 -10.46 -10.99
CA LEU A 338 45.97 -9.70 -9.94
C LEU A 338 45.45 -10.18 -8.57
N SER A 339 46.36 -10.86 -7.90
CA SER A 339 46.29 -11.40 -6.55
C SER A 339 46.33 -10.28 -5.48
N PRO A 340 45.84 -10.51 -4.25
CA PRO A 340 45.78 -9.49 -3.20
C PRO A 340 47.12 -9.36 -2.47
N SER A 341 47.57 -8.15 -2.26
CA SER A 341 48.62 -7.84 -1.28
C SER A 341 48.04 -7.04 -0.12
N SER A 342 48.10 -7.69 1.01
CA SER A 342 48.06 -7.18 2.37
C SER A 342 49.01 -6.01 2.56
N THR A 343 48.56 -4.92 3.21
CA THR A 343 49.43 -4.12 4.08
C THR A 343 48.60 -3.50 5.21
N VAL A 344 48.97 -3.93 6.40
CA VAL A 344 48.68 -3.35 7.72
C VAL A 344 49.50 -2.09 7.88
N MET A 345 48.98 -1.02 8.47
CA MET A 345 49.52 -0.22 9.61
C MET A 345 48.84 1.14 9.72
N SER A 346 48.17 1.31 10.82
CA SER A 346 48.38 2.29 11.93
C SER A 346 48.57 3.78 11.59
N SER A 347 47.61 4.58 11.94
CA SER A 347 47.71 5.69 12.92
C SER A 347 46.31 6.22 13.22
#